data_79d19889350183ed1236e427dc0df66c
#
_entry.id   79d19889350183ed1236e427dc0df66c
#
_cell.length_a   1.000
_cell.length_b   1.000
_cell.length_c   1.000
_cell.angle_alpha   90.00
_cell.angle_beta   90.00
_cell.angle_gamma   90.00
#
_symmetry.space_group_name_H-M   'P 1'
#
loop_
_entity.id
_entity.type
_entity.pdbx_description
1 polymer ?
#
loop_
_entity_poly.entity_id
_entity_poly.type
_entity_poly.pdbx_seq_one_letter_code
_entity_poly.pdbx_strand_id
1 'polypeptide(L)'
;MTTGIRAIHALAKMGYRAWAEGQEVHLRYEGPGLPDPAEVAPLVKLVKRHKQEVRSFLKSFCARCGGVVFAPDYEGRPLCLGCDWGTLVTLYPAMAGVRH
;
A
#
# COMPACT_ATOMS: atom_id res chain seq x y z
N MET A 1 -4.20 6.14 -15.30
CA MET A 1 -4.61 5.49 -14.03
C MET A 1 -6.12 5.51 -13.91
N THR A 2 -6.66 4.47 -13.37
CA THR A 2 -8.09 4.35 -13.14
C THR A 2 -8.53 5.08 -11.88
N THR A 3 -9.84 5.29 -11.73
CA THR A 3 -10.41 5.97 -10.57
C THR A 3 -10.06 5.28 -9.26
N GLY A 4 -10.11 3.94 -9.22
CA GLY A 4 -9.78 3.17 -8.02
C GLY A 4 -8.33 3.30 -7.61
N ILE A 5 -7.42 3.24 -8.57
CA ILE A 5 -5.98 3.40 -8.33
C ILE A 5 -5.66 4.82 -7.87
N ARG A 6 -6.31 5.83 -8.45
CA ARG A 6 -6.16 7.22 -8.00
C ARG A 6 -6.61 7.39 -6.55
N ALA A 7 -7.71 6.76 -6.18
CA ALA A 7 -8.21 6.82 -4.81
C ALA A 7 -7.22 6.18 -3.84
N ILE A 8 -6.63 5.05 -4.19
CA ILE A 8 -5.63 4.38 -3.36
C ILE A 8 -4.36 5.24 -3.20
N HIS A 9 -3.91 5.90 -4.26
CA HIS A 9 -2.77 6.82 -4.18
C HIS A 9 -3.08 8.03 -3.29
N ALA A 10 -4.28 8.58 -3.39
CA ALA A 10 -4.70 9.69 -2.54
C ALA A 10 -4.72 9.29 -1.06
N LEU A 11 -5.25 8.11 -0.75
CA LEU A 11 -5.24 7.58 0.62
C LEU A 11 -3.81 7.36 1.13
N ALA A 12 -2.93 6.83 0.28
CA ALA A 12 -1.52 6.63 0.65
C ALA A 12 -0.82 7.95 0.97
N LYS A 13 -1.11 9.01 0.22
CA LYS A 13 -0.57 10.34 0.50
C LYS A 13 -1.08 10.92 1.82
N MET A 14 -2.25 10.51 2.25
CA MET A 14 -2.83 10.93 3.53
C MET A 14 -2.27 10.16 4.72
N GLY A 15 -1.49 9.13 4.49
CA GLY A 15 -0.87 8.33 5.54
C GLY A 15 -1.42 6.91 5.67
N TYR A 16 -2.26 6.47 4.75
CA TYR A 16 -2.76 5.10 4.77
C TYR A 16 -1.77 4.12 4.13
N ARG A 17 -1.61 2.97 4.77
CA ARG A 17 -0.98 1.82 4.14
C ARG A 17 -2.09 0.94 3.55
N ALA A 18 -1.90 0.51 2.30
CA ALA A 18 -2.87 -0.32 1.60
C ALA A 18 -2.19 -1.59 1.09
N TRP A 19 -2.87 -2.72 1.23
CA TRP A 19 -2.39 -4.00 0.67
C TRP A 19 -3.57 -4.89 0.32
N ALA A 20 -3.29 -5.86 -0.56
CA ALA A 20 -4.27 -6.88 -0.94
C ALA A 20 -3.99 -8.17 -0.17
N GLU A 21 -5.01 -8.76 0.40
CA GLU A 21 -4.93 -10.03 1.10
C GLU A 21 -6.12 -10.89 0.68
N GLY A 22 -5.85 -11.98 -0.06
CA GLY A 22 -6.91 -12.80 -0.62
C GLY A 22 -7.82 -12.01 -1.54
N GLN A 23 -9.10 -11.95 -1.23
CA GLN A 23 -10.10 -11.22 -2.00
C GLN A 23 -10.31 -9.78 -1.50
N GLU A 24 -9.62 -9.39 -0.43
CA GLU A 24 -9.86 -8.12 0.25
C GLU A 24 -8.74 -7.10 0.01
N VAL A 25 -9.10 -5.83 0.07
CA VAL A 25 -8.17 -4.70 0.14
C VAL A 25 -8.19 -4.20 1.58
N HIS A 26 -7.02 -4.15 2.21
CA HIS A 26 -6.87 -3.68 3.58
C HIS A 26 -6.26 -2.29 3.60
N LEU A 27 -6.77 -1.46 4.49
CA LEU A 27 -6.28 -0.10 4.72
C LEU A 27 -5.98 0.08 6.20
N ARG A 28 -4.83 0.67 6.50
CA ARG A 28 -4.45 1.00 7.87
C ARG A 28 -3.85 2.40 7.90
N TYR A 29 -4.38 3.26 8.78
CA TYR A 29 -3.82 4.59 8.94
C TYR A 29 -2.56 4.54 9.79
N GLU A 30 -1.45 5.04 9.25
CA GLU A 30 -0.15 5.09 9.92
C GLU A 30 0.40 6.52 10.00
N GLY A 31 -0.39 7.50 9.61
CA GLY A 31 0.01 8.89 9.64
C GLY A 31 -0.14 9.52 11.04
N PRO A 32 0.31 10.78 11.18
CA PRO A 32 0.16 11.51 12.45
C PRO A 32 -1.29 11.93 12.69
N GLY A 33 -1.70 11.95 13.96
CA GLY A 33 -3.04 12.39 14.36
C GLY A 33 -4.14 11.44 13.88
N LEU A 34 -5.33 12.01 13.64
CA LEU A 34 -6.47 11.27 13.11
C LEU A 34 -6.81 11.74 11.70
N PRO A 35 -7.18 10.83 10.80
CA PRO A 35 -7.60 11.23 9.46
C PRO A 35 -8.94 11.93 9.51
N ASP A 36 -9.18 12.85 8.56
CA ASP A 36 -10.46 13.53 8.42
C ASP A 36 -11.47 12.61 7.73
N PRO A 37 -12.56 12.18 8.42
CA PRO A 37 -13.53 11.28 7.82
C PRO A 37 -14.18 11.85 6.56
N ALA A 38 -14.36 13.16 6.47
CA ALA A 38 -14.97 13.79 5.31
C ALA A 38 -14.11 13.67 4.04
N GLU A 39 -12.79 13.64 4.19
CA GLU A 39 -11.86 13.44 3.08
C GLU A 39 -11.68 11.97 2.75
N VAL A 40 -11.68 11.11 3.76
CA VAL A 40 -11.41 9.68 3.62
C VAL A 40 -12.60 8.92 3.04
N ALA A 41 -13.81 9.19 3.52
CA ALA A 41 -14.99 8.41 3.15
C ALA A 41 -15.24 8.31 1.64
N PRO A 42 -15.16 9.41 0.84
CA PRO A 42 -15.35 9.30 -0.60
C PRO A 42 -14.29 8.40 -1.27
N LEU A 43 -13.06 8.47 -0.80
CA LEU A 43 -11.95 7.68 -1.36
C LEU A 43 -12.13 6.19 -1.04
N VAL A 44 -12.55 5.87 0.18
CA VAL A 44 -12.84 4.49 0.57
C VAL A 44 -13.98 3.91 -0.26
N LYS A 45 -15.02 4.71 -0.55
CA LYS A 45 -16.12 4.29 -1.42
C LYS A 45 -15.61 3.94 -2.82
N LEU A 46 -14.74 4.75 -3.38
CA LEU A 46 -14.16 4.49 -4.70
C LEU A 46 -13.31 3.22 -4.71
N VAL A 47 -12.54 2.98 -3.66
CA VAL A 47 -11.77 1.74 -3.52
C VAL A 47 -12.69 0.53 -3.47
N LYS A 48 -13.77 0.58 -2.70
CA LYS A 48 -14.75 -0.50 -2.60
C LYS A 48 -15.46 -0.76 -3.93
N ARG A 49 -15.79 0.31 -4.66
CA ARG A 49 -16.45 0.23 -5.97
C ARG A 49 -15.55 -0.44 -7.02
N HIS A 50 -14.25 -0.15 -6.96
CA HIS A 50 -13.26 -0.66 -7.91
C HIS A 50 -12.31 -1.68 -7.26
N LYS A 51 -12.84 -2.47 -6.33
CA LYS A 51 -12.06 -3.38 -5.49
C LYS A 51 -11.15 -4.33 -6.26
N GLN A 52 -11.66 -4.96 -7.33
CA GLN A 52 -10.86 -5.92 -8.11
C GLN A 52 -9.65 -5.26 -8.77
N GLU A 53 -9.85 -4.09 -9.33
CA GLU A 53 -8.82 -3.32 -9.99
C GLU A 53 -7.76 -2.87 -9.00
N VAL A 54 -8.17 -2.34 -7.86
CA VAL A 54 -7.27 -1.92 -6.79
C VAL A 54 -6.50 -3.14 -6.24
N ARG A 55 -7.19 -4.25 -6.03
CA ARG A 55 -6.56 -5.49 -5.55
C ARG A 55 -5.47 -5.98 -6.50
N SER A 56 -5.76 -6.00 -7.80
CA SER A 56 -4.80 -6.42 -8.81
C SER A 56 -3.56 -5.53 -8.82
N PHE A 57 -3.76 -4.22 -8.70
CA PHE A 57 -2.66 -3.26 -8.59
C PHE A 57 -1.81 -3.51 -7.34
N LEU A 58 -2.44 -3.66 -6.18
CA LEU A 58 -1.75 -3.79 -4.90
C LEU A 58 -0.99 -5.12 -4.74
N LYS A 59 -1.32 -6.13 -5.52
CA LYS A 59 -0.56 -7.40 -5.51
C LYS A 59 0.86 -7.24 -6.02
N SER A 60 1.10 -6.26 -6.89
CA SER A 60 2.39 -6.09 -7.55
C SER A 60 3.02 -4.74 -7.31
N PHE A 61 2.25 -3.73 -6.95
CA PHE A 61 2.74 -2.35 -6.89
C PHE A 61 2.42 -1.67 -5.56
N CYS A 62 3.32 -0.78 -5.15
CA CYS A 62 3.15 0.02 -3.95
C CYS A 62 2.15 1.15 -4.18
N ALA A 63 1.19 1.32 -3.26
CA ALA A 63 0.21 2.40 -3.35
C ALA A 63 0.85 3.79 -3.21
N ARG A 64 1.99 3.90 -2.52
CA ARG A 64 2.65 5.18 -2.27
C ARG A 64 3.44 5.70 -3.47
N CYS A 65 4.26 4.84 -4.07
CA CYS A 65 5.22 5.27 -5.09
C CYS A 65 5.04 4.57 -6.45
N GLY A 66 4.15 3.59 -6.55
CA GLY A 66 3.98 2.81 -7.76
C GLY A 66 5.09 1.79 -8.02
N GLY A 67 6.05 1.66 -7.10
CA GLY A 67 7.12 0.69 -7.22
C GLY A 67 6.68 -0.74 -6.93
N VAL A 68 7.59 -1.69 -7.14
CA VAL A 68 7.29 -3.11 -7.00
C VAL A 68 7.24 -3.53 -5.53
N VAL A 69 6.19 -4.27 -5.17
CA VAL A 69 6.09 -4.96 -3.88
C VAL A 69 6.97 -6.22 -3.94
N PHE A 70 7.82 -6.42 -2.93
CA PHE A 70 8.80 -7.50 -2.94
C PHE A 70 8.37 -8.70 -2.09
N ALA A 71 8.18 -8.47 -0.79
CA ALA A 71 7.97 -9.55 0.17
C ALA A 71 7.07 -9.10 1.31
N PRO A 72 6.38 -10.02 2.01
CA PRO A 72 5.58 -9.67 3.18
C PRO A 72 6.44 -9.44 4.42
N ASP A 73 5.93 -8.63 5.37
CA ASP A 73 6.47 -8.54 6.72
C ASP A 73 5.91 -9.67 7.60
N TYR A 74 6.18 -9.62 8.90
CA TYR A 74 5.71 -10.64 9.84
C TYR A 74 4.18 -10.73 9.94
N GLU A 75 3.49 -9.64 9.62
CA GLU A 75 2.02 -9.60 9.66
C GLU A 75 1.40 -9.91 8.28
N GLY A 76 2.21 -10.25 7.28
CA GLY A 76 1.76 -10.53 5.93
C GLY A 76 1.54 -9.29 5.07
N ARG A 77 1.90 -8.11 5.53
CA ARG A 77 1.77 -6.87 4.74
C ARG A 77 2.90 -6.78 3.73
N PRO A 78 2.59 -6.40 2.46
CA PRO A 78 3.62 -6.29 1.43
C PRO A 78 4.58 -5.14 1.70
N LEU A 79 5.86 -5.38 1.46
CA LEU A 79 6.92 -4.38 1.61
C LEU A 79 7.40 -3.94 0.23
N CYS A 80 7.46 -2.63 0.02
CA CYS A 80 7.92 -2.04 -1.22
C CYS A 80 9.45 -1.93 -1.24
N LEU A 81 10.08 -2.26 -2.36
CA LEU A 81 11.53 -2.13 -2.50
C LEU A 81 12.03 -0.70 -2.26
N GLY A 82 11.26 0.30 -2.73
CA GLY A 82 11.66 1.69 -2.56
C GLY A 82 11.32 2.25 -1.19
N CYS A 83 10.05 2.12 -0.76
CA CYS A 83 9.57 2.75 0.47
C CYS A 83 10.01 2.02 1.73
N ASP A 84 10.16 0.70 1.68
CA ASP A 84 10.39 -0.15 2.84
C ASP A 84 11.77 -0.81 2.85
N TRP A 85 12.75 -0.22 2.16
CA TRP A 85 14.08 -0.81 2.03
C TRP A 85 14.73 -1.12 3.38
N GLY A 86 14.66 -0.19 4.33
CA GLY A 86 15.23 -0.40 5.66
C GLY A 86 14.62 -1.61 6.39
N THR A 87 13.30 -1.78 6.28
CA THR A 87 12.60 -2.93 6.85
C THR A 87 12.99 -4.22 6.13
N LEU A 88 13.07 -4.17 4.79
CA LEU A 88 13.45 -5.32 3.98
C LEU A 88 14.82 -5.85 4.34
N VAL A 89 15.83 -4.98 4.50
CA VAL A 89 17.20 -5.44 4.84
C VAL A 89 17.28 -5.95 6.28
N THR A 90 16.37 -5.52 7.16
CA THR A 90 16.28 -6.04 8.53
C THR A 90 15.69 -7.45 8.55
N LEU A 91 14.58 -7.67 7.82
CA LEU A 91 13.91 -8.97 7.75
C LEU A 91 14.63 -9.97 6.85
N TYR A 92 15.30 -9.48 5.81
CA TYR A 92 15.99 -10.28 4.82
C TYR A 92 17.44 -9.77 4.69
N PRO A 93 18.33 -10.12 5.64
CA PRO A 93 19.70 -9.56 5.68
C PRO A 93 20.51 -9.74 4.39
N ALA A 94 20.24 -10.77 3.63
CA ALA A 94 20.92 -11.01 2.35
C ALA A 94 20.70 -9.86 1.35
N MET A 95 19.65 -9.07 1.51
CA MET A 95 19.35 -7.94 0.64
C MET A 95 20.22 -6.71 0.93
N ALA A 96 20.90 -6.66 2.06
CA ALA A 96 21.73 -5.50 2.43
C ALA A 96 22.84 -5.18 1.41
N GLY A 97 23.28 -6.17 0.64
CA GLY A 97 24.26 -5.98 -0.41
C GLY A 97 23.67 -5.72 -1.80
N VAL A 98 22.33 -5.72 -1.92
CA VAL A 98 21.66 -5.52 -3.20
C VAL A 98 21.37 -4.04 -3.41
N ARG A 99 21.68 -3.54 -4.62
CA ARG A 99 21.37 -2.16 -5.02
C ARG A 99 20.14 -2.15 -5.92
N HIS A 100 19.29 -1.16 -5.71
CA HIS A 100 18.10 -0.98 -6.53
C HIS A 100 18.01 0.44 -7.07
#